data_b1669c8c4464cedf33b8acbeeaf5276c
#
_entry.id   b1669c8c4464cedf33b8acbeeaf5276c
#
_cell.length_a   1.000
_cell.length_b   1.000
_cell.length_c   1.000
_cell.angle_alpha   90.00
_cell.angle_beta   90.00
_cell.angle_gamma   90.00
#
_symmetry.space_group_name_H-M   'P 1'
#
loop_
_entity.id
_entity.type
_entity.pdbx_description
1 polymer ?
#
loop_
_entity_poly.entity_id
_entity_poly.type
_entity_poly.pdbx_seq_one_letter_code
_entity_poly.pdbx_strand_id
1 'polypeptide(L)'
;MSDLNTRMPSGSDVTQRTDEQPAFSADLLELFLQPSNLVSAWKQVRANKGAAGIDGMTIDDFPAWANAGNWKRVMTELRSGQYQPSPVKRVEIDKPDGGKRQLGIPTIVDRVIQQAIAQVLTPIFDPTFSDNSFGFRPNRNGQQAVKQVNSIIKTGRRLPWML
;
A
#
# COMPACT_ATOMS: atom_id res chain seq x y z
N MET A 1 13.50 -49.66 -40.02
CA MET A 1 13.63 -49.67 -38.56
C MET A 1 14.44 -48.44 -38.21
N SER A 2 13.75 -47.38 -37.91
CA SER A 2 14.37 -46.06 -37.76
C SER A 2 14.04 -45.54 -36.37
N ASP A 3 15.08 -45.46 -35.55
CA ASP A 3 15.00 -44.94 -34.20
C ASP A 3 14.95 -43.40 -34.24
N LEU A 4 13.82 -42.84 -33.87
CA LEU A 4 13.64 -41.39 -33.62
C LEU A 4 13.95 -41.10 -32.17
N ASN A 5 15.21 -40.73 -31.90
CA ASN A 5 15.65 -40.22 -30.59
C ASN A 5 15.37 -38.70 -30.52
N THR A 6 14.22 -38.33 -30.00
CA THR A 6 13.87 -36.94 -29.75
C THR A 6 14.46 -36.50 -28.41
N ARG A 7 15.58 -35.81 -28.47
CA ARG A 7 16.29 -35.22 -27.34
C ARG A 7 15.56 -33.93 -26.93
N MET A 8 14.95 -33.91 -25.75
CA MET A 8 14.42 -32.70 -25.11
C MET A 8 15.56 -31.76 -24.74
N PRO A 9 15.45 -30.44 -24.99
CA PRO A 9 16.43 -29.49 -24.47
C PRO A 9 16.21 -29.29 -22.99
N SER A 10 17.29 -29.51 -22.22
CA SER A 10 17.42 -29.16 -20.81
C SER A 10 17.43 -27.64 -20.67
N GLY A 11 16.32 -27.07 -20.20
CA GLY A 11 16.23 -25.66 -19.88
C GLY A 11 16.74 -25.39 -18.46
N SER A 12 17.99 -25.03 -18.33
CA SER A 12 18.54 -24.37 -17.15
C SER A 12 19.12 -23.03 -17.57
N ASP A 13 18.22 -22.08 -17.76
CA ASP A 13 18.63 -20.66 -17.83
C ASP A 13 17.91 -19.94 -16.69
N VAL A 14 18.44 -20.14 -15.47
CA VAL A 14 18.13 -19.32 -14.32
C VAL A 14 18.90 -18.03 -14.53
N THR A 15 18.25 -17.08 -15.17
CA THR A 15 18.74 -15.71 -15.27
C THR A 15 18.96 -15.17 -13.85
N GLN A 16 20.23 -15.10 -13.47
CA GLN A 16 20.67 -14.41 -12.26
C GLN A 16 20.14 -12.96 -12.35
N ARG A 17 19.14 -12.63 -11.51
CA ARG A 17 18.82 -11.25 -11.24
C ARG A 17 20.01 -10.66 -10.53
N THR A 18 20.77 -9.87 -11.25
CA THR A 18 21.82 -9.01 -10.68
C THR A 18 21.13 -8.02 -9.74
N ASP A 19 21.53 -8.07 -8.48
CA ASP A 19 21.15 -7.14 -7.43
C ASP A 19 21.70 -5.72 -7.70
N GLU A 20 21.17 -5.02 -8.69
CA GLU A 20 21.40 -3.59 -8.89
C GLU A 20 20.19 -2.80 -8.38
N GLN A 21 19.96 -2.78 -7.07
CA GLN A 21 18.93 -1.94 -6.45
C GLN A 21 19.37 -1.11 -5.23
N PRO A 22 20.59 -0.55 -5.11
CA PRO A 22 20.85 0.37 -4.00
C PRO A 22 20.48 1.84 -4.27
N ALA A 23 20.54 2.32 -5.49
CA ALA A 23 20.33 3.73 -5.79
C ALA A 23 18.85 4.15 -5.75
N PHE A 24 17.95 3.36 -6.32
CA PHE A 24 16.51 3.68 -6.36
C PHE A 24 15.85 3.66 -4.96
N SER A 25 16.31 2.79 -4.06
CA SER A 25 15.77 2.70 -2.71
C SER A 25 16.17 3.87 -1.81
N ALA A 26 17.41 4.37 -1.93
CA ALA A 26 17.89 5.52 -1.15
C ALA A 26 17.15 6.81 -1.55
N ASP A 27 16.95 7.04 -2.84
CA ASP A 27 16.20 8.20 -3.35
C ASP A 27 14.74 8.19 -2.89
N LEU A 28 14.09 7.04 -2.89
CA LEU A 28 12.70 6.92 -2.42
C LEU A 28 12.58 7.17 -0.92
N LEU A 29 13.55 6.69 -0.13
CA LEU A 29 13.57 6.93 1.31
C LEU A 29 13.66 8.43 1.61
N GLU A 30 14.57 9.16 0.95
CA GLU A 30 14.69 10.59 1.15
C GLU A 30 13.47 11.37 0.63
N LEU A 31 12.86 10.93 -0.47
CA LEU A 31 11.60 11.52 -0.96
C LEU A 31 10.47 11.38 0.06
N PHE A 32 10.27 10.20 0.65
CA PHE A 32 9.21 10.02 1.63
C PHE A 32 9.52 10.76 2.95
N LEU A 33 10.79 10.90 3.35
CA LEU A 33 11.22 11.62 4.55
C LEU A 33 11.27 13.15 4.38
N GLN A 34 11.01 13.68 3.19
CA GLN A 34 10.96 15.12 2.96
C GLN A 34 9.95 15.80 3.90
N PRO A 35 10.31 16.94 4.53
CA PRO A 35 9.41 17.62 5.45
C PRO A 35 8.06 17.99 4.83
N SER A 36 8.05 18.42 3.56
CA SER A 36 6.82 18.75 2.83
C SER A 36 5.89 17.54 2.68
N ASN A 37 6.44 16.36 2.38
CA ASN A 37 5.69 15.12 2.26
C ASN A 37 5.11 14.68 3.63
N LEU A 38 5.92 14.74 4.68
CA LEU A 38 5.49 14.38 6.04
C LEU A 38 4.40 15.31 6.58
N VAL A 39 4.51 16.61 6.33
CA VAL A 39 3.47 17.59 6.68
C VAL A 39 2.17 17.31 5.92
N SER A 40 2.26 16.98 4.64
CA SER A 40 1.10 16.59 3.83
C SER A 40 0.45 15.31 4.35
N ALA A 41 1.26 14.29 4.69
CA ALA A 41 0.80 13.03 5.27
C ALA A 41 0.08 13.26 6.62
N TRP A 42 0.66 14.08 7.48
CA TRP A 42 0.03 14.44 8.74
C TRP A 42 -1.32 15.15 8.53
N LYS A 43 -1.41 16.12 7.61
CA LYS A 43 -2.67 16.80 7.30
C LYS A 43 -3.74 15.81 6.85
N GLN A 44 -3.39 14.83 6.03
CA GLN A 44 -4.32 13.80 5.56
C GLN A 44 -4.77 12.88 6.70
N VAL A 45 -3.83 12.40 7.54
CA VAL A 45 -4.16 11.56 8.71
C VAL A 45 -5.06 12.31 9.69
N ARG A 46 -4.79 13.60 9.93
CA ARG A 46 -5.61 14.47 10.79
C ARG A 46 -7.02 14.66 10.23
N ALA A 47 -7.13 14.86 8.91
CA ALA A 47 -8.43 15.05 8.26
C ALA A 47 -9.32 13.80 8.35
N ASN A 48 -8.73 12.61 8.37
CA ASN A 48 -9.45 11.33 8.47
C ASN A 48 -10.04 11.06 9.87
N LYS A 49 -9.67 11.81 10.91
CA LYS A 49 -10.21 11.73 12.28
C LYS A 49 -10.30 10.30 12.85
N GLY A 50 -9.31 9.44 12.52
CA GLY A 50 -9.34 8.04 12.93
C GLY A 50 -9.12 7.84 14.44
N ALA A 51 -9.64 6.75 14.98
CA ALA A 51 -9.49 6.38 16.38
C ALA A 51 -8.02 6.16 16.80
N ALA A 52 -7.71 6.27 18.09
CA ALA A 52 -6.40 5.98 18.65
C ALA A 52 -6.00 4.51 18.46
N GLY A 53 -4.69 4.28 18.24
CA GLY A 53 -4.11 2.95 18.17
C GLY A 53 -4.01 2.26 19.52
N ILE A 54 -3.10 1.27 19.61
CA ILE A 54 -2.85 0.52 20.86
C ILE A 54 -2.19 1.38 21.94
N ASP A 55 -1.46 2.41 21.52
CA ASP A 55 -0.78 3.39 22.40
C ASP A 55 -1.73 4.40 23.05
N GLY A 56 -2.98 4.44 22.63
CA GLY A 56 -3.98 5.39 23.12
C GLY A 56 -3.80 6.83 22.65
N MET A 57 -2.76 7.13 21.86
CA MET A 57 -2.49 8.48 21.35
C MET A 57 -3.62 8.94 20.43
N THR A 58 -4.16 10.12 20.70
CA THR A 58 -5.19 10.75 19.87
C THR A 58 -4.55 11.63 18.78
N ILE A 59 -5.35 12.02 17.80
CA ILE A 59 -4.94 12.98 16.75
C ILE A 59 -4.46 14.31 17.36
N ASP A 60 -5.09 14.76 18.43
CA ASP A 60 -4.77 16.04 19.06
C ASP A 60 -3.50 15.97 19.93
N ASP A 61 -3.11 14.78 20.41
CA ASP A 61 -1.89 14.57 21.17
C ASP A 61 -0.63 14.53 20.31
N PHE A 62 -0.77 14.10 19.05
CA PHE A 62 0.37 13.87 18.16
C PHE A 62 1.29 15.10 17.99
N PRO A 63 0.80 16.36 17.79
CA PRO A 63 1.69 17.51 17.65
C PRO A 63 2.58 17.75 18.88
N ALA A 64 2.03 17.65 20.09
CA ALA A 64 2.79 17.80 21.33
C ALA A 64 3.84 16.68 21.47
N TRP A 65 3.45 15.44 21.19
CA TRP A 65 4.35 14.28 21.20
C TRP A 65 5.48 14.44 20.17
N ALA A 66 5.19 14.89 18.96
CA ALA A 66 6.17 15.09 17.90
C ALA A 66 7.18 16.19 18.25
N ASN A 67 6.69 17.33 18.78
CA ASN A 67 7.51 18.48 19.19
C ASN A 67 8.40 18.19 20.39
N ALA A 68 8.07 17.21 21.23
CA ALA A 68 8.92 16.74 22.33
C ALA A 68 10.18 15.97 21.87
N GLY A 69 10.48 15.96 20.57
CA GLY A 69 11.66 15.30 19.99
C GLY A 69 11.44 13.85 19.59
N ASN A 70 10.28 13.26 19.88
CA ASN A 70 9.98 11.87 19.54
C ASN A 70 9.96 11.64 18.02
N TRP A 71 9.44 12.61 17.25
CA TRP A 71 9.44 12.50 15.81
C TRP A 71 10.84 12.46 15.21
N LYS A 72 11.78 13.24 15.76
CA LYS A 72 13.20 13.22 15.34
C LYS A 72 13.81 11.83 15.55
N ARG A 73 13.50 11.15 16.67
CA ARG A 73 13.94 9.77 16.91
C ARG A 73 13.38 8.82 15.87
N VAL A 74 12.08 8.87 15.58
CA VAL A 74 11.43 8.06 14.54
C VAL A 74 12.10 8.26 13.18
N MET A 75 12.41 9.50 12.80
CA MET A 75 13.11 9.82 11.56
C MET A 75 14.53 9.21 11.51
N THR A 76 15.23 9.17 12.63
CA THR A 76 16.54 8.52 12.72
C THR A 76 16.42 7.01 12.56
N GLU A 77 15.46 6.40 13.24
CA GLU A 77 15.18 4.96 13.14
C GLU A 77 14.78 4.54 11.71
N LEU A 78 13.97 5.35 11.02
CA LEU A 78 13.60 5.13 9.62
C LEU A 78 14.82 5.18 8.69
N ARG A 79 15.71 6.19 8.85
CA ARG A 79 16.93 6.30 8.04
C ARG A 79 17.91 5.16 8.25
N SER A 80 18.00 4.68 9.48
CA SER A 80 18.87 3.54 9.83
C SER A 80 18.25 2.17 9.53
N GLY A 81 16.99 2.11 9.06
CA GLY A 81 16.27 0.85 8.85
C GLY A 81 15.90 0.11 10.13
N GLN A 82 15.96 0.78 11.29
CA GLN A 82 15.70 0.17 12.60
C GLN A 82 14.28 0.42 13.11
N TYR A 83 13.48 1.20 12.38
CA TYR A 83 12.11 1.47 12.79
C TYR A 83 11.26 0.19 12.80
N GLN A 84 10.62 -0.06 13.94
CA GLN A 84 9.69 -1.18 14.11
C GLN A 84 8.27 -0.63 14.28
N PRO A 85 7.33 -0.96 13.36
CA PRO A 85 5.93 -0.57 13.50
C PRO A 85 5.32 -1.14 14.78
N SER A 86 4.47 -0.37 15.41
CA SER A 86 3.74 -0.82 16.60
C SER A 86 2.67 -1.86 16.25
N PRO A 87 2.33 -2.77 17.17
CA PRO A 87 1.19 -3.65 17.00
C PRO A 87 -0.11 -2.86 16.76
N VAL A 88 -1.00 -3.38 15.94
CA VAL A 88 -2.30 -2.76 15.71
C VAL A 88 -3.27 -3.05 16.87
N LYS A 89 -4.10 -2.09 17.23
CA LYS A 89 -5.22 -2.30 18.13
C LYS A 89 -6.31 -3.07 17.40
N ARG A 90 -6.62 -4.28 17.86
CA ARG A 90 -7.69 -5.10 17.28
C ARG A 90 -9.05 -4.64 17.80
N VAL A 91 -9.99 -4.41 16.88
CA VAL A 91 -11.38 -4.06 17.15
C VAL A 91 -12.29 -4.96 16.31
N GLU A 92 -13.38 -5.45 16.90
CA GLU A 92 -14.41 -6.19 16.20
C GLU A 92 -15.53 -5.25 15.79
N ILE A 93 -15.97 -5.38 14.54
CA ILE A 93 -17.09 -4.62 13.97
C ILE A 93 -18.15 -5.63 13.51
N ASP A 94 -19.39 -5.42 13.92
CA ASP A 94 -20.51 -6.25 13.48
C ASP A 94 -20.77 -6.02 11.98
N LYS A 95 -21.03 -7.12 11.28
CA LYS A 95 -21.46 -7.10 9.89
C LYS A 95 -22.99 -7.06 9.80
N PRO A 96 -23.57 -6.51 8.71
CA PRO A 96 -25.02 -6.53 8.51
C PRO A 96 -25.64 -7.93 8.45
N ASP A 97 -24.86 -8.95 8.13
CA ASP A 97 -25.23 -10.36 8.05
C ASP A 97 -25.15 -11.11 9.40
N GLY A 98 -24.89 -10.41 10.51
CA GLY A 98 -24.76 -10.98 11.85
C GLY A 98 -23.38 -11.57 12.17
N GLY A 99 -22.41 -11.52 11.25
CA GLY A 99 -21.03 -11.92 11.48
C GLY A 99 -20.19 -10.78 12.08
N LYS A 100 -18.94 -11.08 12.52
CA LYS A 100 -17.97 -10.09 12.99
C LYS A 100 -16.80 -9.94 12.01
N ARG A 101 -16.31 -8.72 11.85
CA ARG A 101 -15.10 -8.40 11.11
C ARG A 101 -14.04 -7.82 12.06
N GLN A 102 -12.87 -8.39 12.03
CA GLN A 102 -11.72 -7.83 12.78
C GLN A 102 -11.09 -6.68 11.99
N LEU A 103 -10.86 -5.56 12.67
CA LEU A 103 -10.16 -4.39 12.15
C LEU A 103 -8.92 -4.16 12.99
N GLY A 104 -7.77 -3.97 12.35
CA GLY A 104 -6.55 -3.51 13.00
C GLY A 104 -6.41 -1.99 12.88
N ILE A 105 -6.29 -1.29 14.00
CA ILE A 105 -6.09 0.17 14.02
C ILE A 105 -4.61 0.44 14.34
N PRO A 106 -3.80 0.92 13.38
CA PRO A 106 -2.41 1.31 13.62
C PRO A 106 -2.31 2.54 14.52
N THR A 107 -1.15 2.76 15.13
CA THR A 107 -0.84 4.01 15.84
C THR A 107 -0.88 5.22 14.89
N ILE A 108 -0.98 6.43 15.44
CA ILE A 108 -0.96 7.64 14.61
C ILE A 108 0.38 7.81 13.92
N VAL A 109 1.47 7.48 14.60
CA VAL A 109 2.83 7.50 14.05
C VAL A 109 2.91 6.61 12.82
N ASP A 110 2.49 5.34 12.93
CA ASP A 110 2.49 4.39 11.82
C ASP A 110 1.60 4.86 10.65
N ARG A 111 0.43 5.45 10.96
CA ARG A 111 -0.45 6.01 9.90
C ARG A 111 0.19 7.16 9.14
N VAL A 112 0.92 8.05 9.82
CA VAL A 112 1.64 9.15 9.15
C VAL A 112 2.74 8.61 8.26
N ILE A 113 3.49 7.61 8.73
CA ILE A 113 4.54 6.95 7.93
C ILE A 113 3.91 6.26 6.71
N GLN A 114 2.87 5.45 6.89
CA GLN A 114 2.17 4.75 5.80
C GLN A 114 1.62 5.74 4.77
N GLN A 115 1.02 6.84 5.22
CA GLN A 115 0.51 7.89 4.33
C GLN A 115 1.62 8.57 3.55
N ALA A 116 2.76 8.87 4.20
CA ALA A 116 3.91 9.48 3.54
C ALA A 116 4.51 8.56 2.45
N ILE A 117 4.59 7.26 2.72
CA ILE A 117 5.01 6.24 1.76
C ILE A 117 4.01 6.17 0.60
N ALA A 118 2.72 6.09 0.89
CA ALA A 118 1.67 6.02 -0.14
C ALA A 118 1.70 7.22 -1.09
N GLN A 119 1.96 8.43 -0.60
CA GLN A 119 2.06 9.64 -1.41
C GLN A 119 3.22 9.60 -2.42
N VAL A 120 4.33 8.96 -2.05
CA VAL A 120 5.49 8.80 -2.94
C VAL A 120 5.29 7.63 -3.91
N LEU A 121 4.76 6.51 -3.46
CA LEU A 121 4.61 5.31 -4.29
C LEU A 121 3.43 5.39 -5.27
N THR A 122 2.34 6.04 -4.89
CA THR A 122 1.14 6.13 -5.75
C THR A 122 1.44 6.71 -7.13
N PRO A 123 2.10 7.87 -7.29
CA PRO A 123 2.40 8.41 -8.62
C PRO A 123 3.37 7.55 -9.45
N ILE A 124 4.15 6.70 -8.80
CA ILE A 124 5.09 5.79 -9.47
C ILE A 124 4.36 4.55 -10.00
N PHE A 125 3.51 3.94 -9.18
CA PHE A 125 2.88 2.67 -9.51
C PHE A 125 1.50 2.81 -10.16
N ASP A 126 0.72 3.84 -9.84
CA ASP A 126 -0.64 3.99 -10.38
C ASP A 126 -0.68 4.00 -11.92
N PRO A 127 0.25 4.65 -12.64
CA PRO A 127 0.26 4.63 -14.11
C PRO A 127 0.54 3.24 -14.71
N THR A 128 1.14 2.31 -13.95
CA THR A 128 1.44 0.95 -14.43
C THR A 128 0.27 -0.01 -14.30
N PHE A 129 -0.78 0.37 -13.60
CA PHE A 129 -1.95 -0.49 -13.42
C PHE A 129 -2.84 -0.51 -14.67
N SER A 130 -3.45 -1.66 -14.94
CA SER A 130 -4.41 -1.83 -16.02
C SER A 130 -5.54 -0.79 -15.94
N ASP A 131 -6.03 -0.33 -17.09
CA ASP A 131 -7.20 0.55 -17.20
C ASP A 131 -8.48 -0.07 -16.63
N ASN A 132 -8.53 -1.38 -16.51
CA ASN A 132 -9.64 -2.13 -15.90
C ASN A 132 -9.51 -2.29 -14.38
N SER A 133 -8.44 -1.76 -13.76
CA SER A 133 -8.28 -1.73 -12.31
C SER A 133 -8.88 -0.44 -11.74
N PHE A 134 -9.87 -0.57 -10.84
CA PHE A 134 -10.62 0.57 -10.28
C PHE A 134 -10.48 0.71 -8.76
N GLY A 135 -10.16 -0.38 -8.05
CA GLY A 135 -10.10 -0.39 -6.59
C GLY A 135 -8.91 0.38 -6.04
N PHE A 136 -9.15 1.25 -5.04
CA PHE A 136 -8.13 1.98 -4.30
C PHE A 136 -7.18 2.85 -5.14
N ARG A 137 -7.62 3.30 -6.31
CA ARG A 137 -6.85 4.17 -7.21
C ARG A 137 -7.36 5.60 -7.19
N PRO A 138 -6.46 6.61 -7.34
CA PRO A 138 -6.88 8.01 -7.49
C PRO A 138 -7.84 8.19 -8.68
N ASN A 139 -8.88 8.97 -8.50
CA ASN A 139 -9.87 9.31 -9.53
C ASN A 139 -10.61 8.10 -10.15
N ARG A 140 -10.53 6.91 -9.52
CA ARG A 140 -11.25 5.70 -9.90
C ARG A 140 -12.30 5.35 -8.84
N ASN A 141 -13.43 4.79 -9.26
CA ASN A 141 -14.50 4.39 -8.33
C ASN A 141 -15.29 3.17 -8.84
N GLY A 142 -16.10 2.57 -7.95
CA GLY A 142 -16.91 1.40 -8.27
C GLY A 142 -17.93 1.63 -9.37
N GLN A 143 -18.47 2.85 -9.51
CA GLN A 143 -19.43 3.18 -10.56
C GLN A 143 -18.79 3.11 -11.95
N GLN A 144 -17.54 3.56 -12.07
CA GLN A 144 -16.77 3.43 -13.31
C GLN A 144 -16.50 1.94 -13.64
N ALA A 145 -16.17 1.13 -12.62
CA ALA A 145 -16.00 -0.31 -12.79
C ALA A 145 -17.28 -0.98 -13.35
N VAL A 146 -18.45 -0.67 -12.77
CA VAL A 146 -19.74 -1.20 -13.24
C VAL A 146 -20.03 -0.76 -14.68
N LYS A 147 -19.77 0.51 -15.03
CA LYS A 147 -19.92 1.00 -16.41
C LYS A 147 -19.02 0.26 -17.39
N GLN A 148 -17.78 -0.01 -17.00
CA GLN A 148 -16.82 -0.77 -17.83
C GLN A 148 -17.30 -2.21 -18.05
N VAL A 149 -17.74 -2.91 -17.00
CA VAL A 149 -18.29 -4.26 -17.10
C VAL A 149 -19.51 -4.28 -18.04
N ASN A 150 -20.45 -3.35 -17.87
CA ASN A 150 -21.63 -3.25 -18.74
C ASN A 150 -21.25 -2.99 -20.20
N SER A 151 -20.23 -2.20 -20.47
CA SER A 151 -19.69 -1.98 -21.81
C SER A 151 -19.16 -3.26 -22.42
N ILE A 152 -18.37 -4.03 -21.67
CA ILE A 152 -17.78 -5.31 -22.11
C ILE A 152 -18.90 -6.34 -22.43
N ILE A 153 -19.93 -6.43 -21.57
CA ILE A 153 -21.07 -7.34 -21.79
C ILE A 153 -21.82 -6.98 -23.07
N LYS A 154 -22.06 -5.69 -23.32
CA LYS A 154 -22.74 -5.22 -24.54
C LYS A 154 -21.99 -5.54 -25.83
N THR A 155 -20.66 -5.73 -25.79
CA THR A 155 -19.87 -6.17 -26.95
C THR A 155 -19.96 -7.67 -27.24
N GLY A 156 -20.81 -8.40 -26.51
CA GLY A 156 -21.04 -9.86 -26.71
C GLY A 156 -19.94 -10.74 -26.09
N ARG A 157 -18.98 -10.18 -25.36
CA ARG A 157 -17.99 -10.99 -24.60
C ARG A 157 -18.66 -11.64 -23.41
N ARG A 158 -18.66 -12.97 -23.38
CA ARG A 158 -19.11 -13.75 -22.21
C ARG A 158 -17.98 -13.81 -21.19
N LEU A 159 -18.29 -13.56 -19.91
CA LEU A 159 -17.34 -13.80 -18.81
C LEU A 159 -17.23 -15.31 -18.57
N PRO A 160 -16.03 -15.89 -18.38
CA PRO A 160 -15.82 -17.34 -18.28
C PRO A 160 -16.62 -18.04 -17.16
N TRP A 161 -17.05 -17.31 -16.14
CA TRP A 161 -17.82 -17.83 -15.00
C TRP A 161 -19.34 -17.64 -15.09
N MET A 162 -19.85 -17.28 -16.26
CA MET A 162 -21.31 -17.17 -16.52
C MET A 162 -21.85 -18.40 -17.30
N LEU A 163 -21.19 -19.55 -17.19
CA LEU A 163 -21.66 -20.84 -17.72
C LEU A 163 -22.34 -21.63 -16.62
#